data_66e27b13acd4b6e1ae2a42d855d95b20
#
_entry.id   66e27b13acd4b6e1ae2a42d855d95b20
#
_cell.length_a   1.000
_cell.length_b   1.000
_cell.length_c   1.000
_cell.angle_alpha   90.00
_cell.angle_beta   90.00
_cell.angle_gamma   90.00
#
_symmetry.space_group_name_H-M   'P 1'
#
loop_
_entity.id
_entity.type
_entity.pdbx_description
1 polymer ?
#
loop_
_entity_poly.entity_id
_entity_poly.type
_entity_poly.pdbx_seq_one_letter_code
_entity_poly.pdbx_strand_id
1 'polypeptide(L)'
;MKILMATMGMDIGGAETHIVELSKELKNRGHQVAVVSNGGVYVPEIEAAGIRHYAAPLNRRSVGSMLQAQRILRQVIAREKPDIVHAHARIPAFLCGRLQKSMGFAFVTSCHGVYQVSGALRLLSNWGERTLAVSEDIRDYLVRQYNVPQEHITLTINGIDTDKFSPALTGEAVRREFDLGDGPVIAHVSRLDPETVYTARQLVELAPALCQDYPGLHILIVGGGGAFEPLNAQAEEVNRKLGRPCVILTGPRTDVNQLVAACGLFVGVSRAALEAMAACKPVVLSGAQGHTGLFCPELLDKAVD
;
A
#
# COMPACT_ATOMS: atom_id res chain seq x y z
N MET A 1 -18.14 -18.77 -0.35
CA MET A 1 -17.86 -18.50 1.07
C MET A 1 -18.19 -17.05 1.37
N LYS A 2 -18.46 -16.73 2.64
CA LYS A 2 -18.62 -15.37 3.14
C LYS A 2 -17.36 -14.94 3.87
N ILE A 3 -16.78 -13.82 3.46
CA ILE A 3 -15.49 -13.35 3.96
C ILE A 3 -15.67 -11.93 4.51
N LEU A 4 -15.23 -11.69 5.75
CA LEU A 4 -15.18 -10.37 6.35
C LEU A 4 -13.73 -9.92 6.47
N MET A 5 -13.38 -8.88 5.71
CA MET A 5 -12.09 -8.20 5.82
C MET A 5 -12.14 -7.18 6.97
N ALA A 6 -11.18 -7.20 7.87
CA ALA A 6 -11.09 -6.27 8.99
C ALA A 6 -9.76 -5.52 8.96
N THR A 7 -9.81 -4.20 8.81
CA THR A 7 -8.62 -3.33 8.73
C THR A 7 -8.79 -2.07 9.56
N MET A 8 -7.67 -1.36 9.83
CA MET A 8 -7.72 -0.12 10.62
C MET A 8 -8.42 1.01 9.87
N GLY A 9 -8.08 1.21 8.61
CA GLY A 9 -8.62 2.23 7.71
C GLY A 9 -8.62 1.76 6.27
N MET A 10 -9.15 2.59 5.38
CA MET A 10 -9.17 2.41 3.93
C MET A 10 -8.65 3.68 3.24
N ASP A 11 -7.62 4.28 3.82
CA ASP A 11 -6.91 5.43 3.26
C ASP A 11 -5.82 4.98 2.28
N ILE A 12 -5.04 5.92 1.74
CA ILE A 12 -4.01 5.60 0.75
C ILE A 12 -2.83 4.89 1.42
N GLY A 13 -2.59 3.65 1.00
CA GLY A 13 -1.50 2.81 1.48
C GLY A 13 -1.46 1.47 0.77
N GLY A 14 -0.29 0.82 0.76
CA GLY A 14 -0.10 -0.46 0.07
C GLY A 14 -0.95 -1.61 0.63
N ALA A 15 -1.18 -1.64 1.96
CA ALA A 15 -2.05 -2.63 2.59
C ALA A 15 -3.52 -2.40 2.22
N GLU A 16 -3.95 -1.15 2.20
CA GLU A 16 -5.32 -0.76 1.86
C GLU A 16 -5.62 -1.05 0.39
N THR A 17 -4.71 -0.70 -0.52
CA THR A 17 -4.82 -1.06 -1.94
C THR A 17 -4.90 -2.57 -2.12
N HIS A 18 -4.05 -3.34 -1.40
CA HIS A 18 -4.12 -4.80 -1.42
C HIS A 18 -5.49 -5.33 -0.97
N ILE A 19 -6.06 -4.76 0.10
CA ILE A 19 -7.39 -5.16 0.59
C ILE A 19 -8.48 -4.88 -0.45
N VAL A 20 -8.43 -3.72 -1.12
CA VAL A 20 -9.37 -3.37 -2.20
C VAL A 20 -9.30 -4.40 -3.32
N GLU A 21 -8.12 -4.67 -3.84
CA GLU A 21 -7.91 -5.60 -4.96
C GLU A 21 -8.27 -7.04 -4.57
N LEU A 22 -7.82 -7.51 -3.41
CA LEU A 22 -8.18 -8.83 -2.91
C LEU A 22 -9.69 -8.99 -2.71
N SER A 23 -10.36 -7.96 -2.17
CA SER A 23 -11.81 -7.99 -1.95
C SER A 23 -12.58 -8.06 -3.26
N LYS A 24 -12.16 -7.29 -4.28
CA LYS A 24 -12.75 -7.33 -5.62
C LYS A 24 -12.55 -8.69 -6.28
N GLU A 25 -11.32 -9.22 -6.24
CA GLU A 25 -11.00 -10.49 -6.85
C GLU A 25 -11.73 -11.66 -6.18
N LEU A 26 -11.82 -11.70 -4.86
CA LEU A 26 -12.62 -12.69 -4.15
C LEU A 26 -14.09 -12.62 -4.54
N LYS A 27 -14.64 -11.41 -4.71
CA LYS A 27 -16.00 -11.23 -5.19
C LYS A 27 -16.18 -11.73 -6.62
N ASN A 28 -15.25 -11.43 -7.53
CA ASN A 28 -15.24 -11.89 -8.91
C ASN A 28 -15.22 -13.43 -8.99
N ARG A 29 -14.56 -14.08 -8.03
CA ARG A 29 -14.56 -15.55 -7.87
C ARG A 29 -15.83 -16.11 -7.20
N GLY A 30 -16.85 -15.30 -7.02
CA GLY A 30 -18.15 -15.73 -6.49
C GLY A 30 -18.25 -15.81 -4.97
N HIS A 31 -17.30 -15.22 -4.22
CA HIS A 31 -17.41 -15.11 -2.78
C HIS A 31 -18.24 -13.87 -2.38
N GLN A 32 -18.89 -13.93 -1.23
CA GLN A 32 -19.52 -12.76 -0.63
C GLN A 32 -18.50 -12.09 0.28
N VAL A 33 -18.17 -10.84 -0.03
CA VAL A 33 -17.15 -10.09 0.72
C VAL A 33 -17.79 -8.87 1.38
N ALA A 34 -17.42 -8.59 2.61
CA ALA A 34 -17.69 -7.35 3.31
C ALA A 34 -16.40 -6.83 3.95
N VAL A 35 -16.31 -5.52 4.16
CA VAL A 35 -15.15 -4.86 4.78
C VAL A 35 -15.62 -4.10 6.02
N VAL A 36 -14.84 -4.18 7.11
CA VAL A 36 -15.03 -3.37 8.30
C VAL A 36 -13.76 -2.58 8.60
N SER A 37 -13.88 -1.25 8.70
CA SER A 37 -12.76 -0.33 8.97
C SER A 37 -13.24 0.98 9.58
N ASN A 38 -12.29 1.89 9.89
CA ASN A 38 -12.64 3.26 10.31
C ASN A 38 -13.13 4.15 9.14
N GLY A 39 -13.23 3.64 7.92
CA GLY A 39 -13.48 4.42 6.71
C GLY A 39 -12.18 4.81 5.99
N GLY A 40 -12.29 5.65 4.98
CA GLY A 40 -11.18 6.16 4.18
C GLY A 40 -11.55 6.33 2.71
N VAL A 41 -10.60 6.84 1.92
CA VAL A 41 -10.82 7.25 0.51
C VAL A 41 -11.17 6.09 -0.42
N TYR A 42 -10.83 4.86 -0.07
CA TYR A 42 -11.18 3.67 -0.87
C TYR A 42 -12.57 3.09 -0.58
N VAL A 43 -13.31 3.60 0.42
CA VAL A 43 -14.66 3.10 0.72
C VAL A 43 -15.60 3.24 -0.47
N PRO A 44 -15.69 4.40 -1.18
CA PRO A 44 -16.54 4.51 -2.37
C PRO A 44 -16.18 3.49 -3.48
N GLU A 45 -14.89 3.17 -3.64
CA GLU A 45 -14.43 2.21 -4.65
C GLU A 45 -14.92 0.78 -4.36
N ILE A 46 -14.83 0.33 -3.11
CA ILE A 46 -15.32 -1.01 -2.73
C ILE A 46 -16.85 -1.08 -2.75
N GLU A 47 -17.55 0.00 -2.37
CA GLU A 47 -19.01 0.06 -2.44
C GLU A 47 -19.51 0.08 -3.89
N ALA A 48 -18.85 0.81 -4.79
CA ALA A 48 -19.13 0.78 -6.22
C ALA A 48 -18.92 -0.61 -6.83
N ALA A 49 -17.95 -1.38 -6.31
CA ALA A 49 -17.78 -2.79 -6.65
C ALA A 49 -18.85 -3.70 -6.01
N GLY A 50 -19.83 -3.15 -5.26
CA GLY A 50 -20.91 -3.87 -4.60
C GLY A 50 -20.42 -4.69 -3.39
N ILE A 51 -19.35 -4.26 -2.72
CA ILE A 51 -18.82 -4.82 -1.47
C ILE A 51 -19.31 -3.93 -0.33
N ARG A 52 -19.96 -4.51 0.67
CA ARG A 52 -20.49 -3.74 1.81
C ARG A 52 -19.37 -3.28 2.73
N HIS A 53 -19.42 -2.01 3.13
CA HIS A 53 -18.53 -1.46 4.16
C HIS A 53 -19.28 -1.21 5.47
N TYR A 54 -18.62 -1.51 6.58
CA TYR A 54 -19.08 -1.24 7.94
C TYR A 54 -18.09 -0.34 8.66
N ALA A 55 -18.54 0.80 9.14
CA ALA A 55 -17.70 1.73 9.89
C ALA A 55 -17.52 1.27 11.35
N ALA A 56 -16.27 1.14 11.79
CA ALA A 56 -15.88 0.82 13.17
C ALA A 56 -14.55 1.51 13.52
N PRO A 57 -14.37 2.03 14.75
CA PRO A 57 -13.17 2.79 15.14
C PRO A 57 -11.97 1.87 15.39
N LEU A 58 -11.54 1.12 14.35
CA LEU A 58 -10.47 0.11 14.40
C LEU A 58 -9.06 0.71 14.38
N ASN A 59 -8.92 2.01 14.16
CA ASN A 59 -7.65 2.73 14.17
C ASN A 59 -7.34 3.44 15.51
N ARG A 60 -8.24 3.35 16.50
CA ARG A 60 -8.12 4.05 17.78
C ARG A 60 -7.72 3.10 18.90
N ARG A 61 -6.81 3.56 19.79
CA ARG A 61 -6.22 2.76 20.88
C ARG A 61 -6.84 3.01 22.25
N SER A 62 -7.79 3.96 22.37
CA SER A 62 -8.45 4.22 23.66
C SER A 62 -9.34 3.04 24.05
N VAL A 63 -9.45 2.75 25.34
CA VAL A 63 -10.26 1.64 25.85
C VAL A 63 -11.72 1.78 25.40
N GLY A 64 -12.30 2.98 25.45
CA GLY A 64 -13.65 3.23 25.00
C GLY A 64 -13.86 2.93 23.51
N SER A 65 -12.91 3.36 22.65
CA SER A 65 -12.95 3.06 21.21
C SER A 65 -12.80 1.57 20.94
N MET A 66 -11.95 0.87 21.68
CA MET A 66 -11.78 -0.58 21.52
C MET A 66 -13.03 -1.35 21.93
N LEU A 67 -13.71 -0.96 23.02
CA LEU A 67 -14.99 -1.55 23.44
C LEU A 67 -16.09 -1.28 22.41
N GLN A 68 -16.16 -0.07 21.87
CA GLN A 68 -17.08 0.27 20.79
C GLN A 68 -16.81 -0.56 19.53
N ALA A 69 -15.54 -0.65 19.10
CA ALA A 69 -15.13 -1.45 17.95
C ALA A 69 -15.48 -2.94 18.15
N GLN A 70 -15.21 -3.49 19.35
CA GLN A 70 -15.58 -4.86 19.71
C GLN A 70 -17.08 -5.12 19.59
N ARG A 71 -17.90 -4.17 20.05
CA ARG A 71 -19.38 -4.27 19.95
C ARG A 71 -19.85 -4.26 18.50
N ILE A 72 -19.31 -3.33 17.69
CA ILE A 72 -19.64 -3.23 16.26
C ILE A 72 -19.21 -4.50 15.52
N LEU A 73 -17.96 -4.97 15.73
CA LEU A 73 -17.48 -6.22 15.13
C LEU A 73 -18.40 -7.40 15.47
N ARG A 74 -18.83 -7.53 16.72
CA ARG A 74 -19.79 -8.59 17.12
C ARG A 74 -21.11 -8.49 16.33
N GLN A 75 -21.65 -7.28 16.16
CA GLN A 75 -22.88 -7.04 15.40
C GLN A 75 -22.71 -7.36 13.92
N VAL A 76 -21.57 -6.93 13.31
CA VAL A 76 -21.25 -7.19 11.90
C VAL A 76 -21.08 -8.70 11.66
N ILE A 77 -20.31 -9.38 12.50
CA ILE A 77 -20.09 -10.83 12.38
C ILE A 77 -21.42 -11.60 12.57
N ALA A 78 -22.26 -11.21 13.53
CA ALA A 78 -23.58 -11.83 13.73
C ALA A 78 -24.52 -11.62 12.53
N ARG A 79 -24.46 -10.47 11.87
CA ARG A 79 -25.23 -10.12 10.68
C ARG A 79 -24.76 -10.84 9.43
N GLU A 80 -23.44 -10.75 9.15
CA GLU A 80 -22.85 -11.32 7.93
C GLU A 80 -22.68 -12.83 8.00
N LYS A 81 -22.49 -13.38 9.22
CA LYS A 81 -22.17 -14.79 9.47
C LYS A 81 -21.04 -15.27 8.55
N PRO A 82 -19.86 -14.63 8.63
CA PRO A 82 -18.73 -14.98 7.76
C PRO A 82 -18.23 -16.39 8.07
N ASP A 83 -17.86 -17.11 7.01
CA ASP A 83 -17.10 -18.36 7.13
C ASP A 83 -15.66 -18.05 7.56
N ILE A 84 -15.11 -16.93 7.05
CA ILE A 84 -13.75 -16.47 7.32
C ILE A 84 -13.78 -14.99 7.74
N VAL A 85 -13.06 -14.67 8.83
CA VAL A 85 -12.68 -13.29 9.16
C VAL A 85 -11.19 -13.15 8.86
N HIS A 86 -10.83 -12.18 8.01
CA HIS A 86 -9.47 -11.89 7.60
C HIS A 86 -9.05 -10.52 8.11
N ALA A 87 -8.12 -10.48 9.07
CA ALA A 87 -7.64 -9.24 9.67
C ALA A 87 -6.28 -8.81 9.10
N HIS A 88 -6.17 -7.53 8.74
CA HIS A 88 -5.01 -6.97 8.06
C HIS A 88 -4.15 -6.02 8.92
N ALA A 89 -4.45 -5.91 10.20
CA ALA A 89 -3.67 -5.10 11.13
C ALA A 89 -3.82 -5.60 12.56
N ARG A 90 -2.93 -5.19 13.45
CA ARG A 90 -2.83 -5.69 14.82
C ARG A 90 -4.10 -5.47 15.65
N ILE A 91 -4.69 -4.25 15.60
CA ILE A 91 -5.91 -3.94 16.39
C ILE A 91 -7.11 -4.76 15.90
N PRO A 92 -7.45 -4.78 14.61
CA PRO A 92 -8.48 -5.67 14.09
C PRO A 92 -8.23 -7.14 14.44
N ALA A 93 -6.99 -7.62 14.30
CA ALA A 93 -6.62 -8.99 14.62
C ALA A 93 -6.84 -9.34 16.10
N PHE A 94 -6.45 -8.46 17.01
CA PHE A 94 -6.70 -8.64 18.44
C PHE A 94 -8.20 -8.71 18.76
N LEU A 95 -8.99 -7.77 18.22
CA LEU A 95 -10.42 -7.70 18.49
C LEU A 95 -11.21 -8.87 17.87
N CYS A 96 -10.89 -9.25 16.63
CA CYS A 96 -11.50 -10.41 15.97
C CYS A 96 -11.15 -11.72 16.66
N GLY A 97 -9.89 -11.90 17.07
CA GLY A 97 -9.44 -13.10 17.78
C GLY A 97 -10.17 -13.33 19.11
N ARG A 98 -10.59 -12.26 19.80
CA ARG A 98 -11.44 -12.37 21.01
C ARG A 98 -12.85 -12.86 20.73
N LEU A 99 -13.35 -12.70 19.52
CA LEU A 99 -14.69 -13.09 19.10
C LEU A 99 -14.72 -14.50 18.48
N GLN A 100 -13.59 -14.97 17.96
CA GLN A 100 -13.49 -16.19 17.17
C GLN A 100 -14.15 -17.39 17.86
N LYS A 101 -13.71 -17.73 19.07
CA LYS A 101 -14.21 -18.92 19.79
C LYS A 101 -15.72 -18.86 20.07
N SER A 102 -16.25 -17.66 20.31
CA SER A 102 -17.68 -17.48 20.67
C SER A 102 -18.58 -17.37 19.46
N MET A 103 -18.04 -17.06 18.28
CA MET A 103 -18.83 -16.80 17.07
C MET A 103 -18.57 -17.80 15.92
N GLY A 104 -17.54 -18.66 16.03
CA GLY A 104 -17.37 -19.85 15.20
C GLY A 104 -16.98 -19.60 13.75
N PHE A 105 -16.05 -18.67 13.47
CA PHE A 105 -15.49 -18.44 12.13
C PHE A 105 -14.03 -18.87 12.07
N ALA A 106 -13.55 -19.22 10.87
CA ALA A 106 -12.11 -19.41 10.61
C ALA A 106 -11.40 -18.05 10.64
N PHE A 107 -10.24 -17.98 11.30
CA PHE A 107 -9.56 -16.70 11.51
C PHE A 107 -8.21 -16.67 10.79
N VAL A 108 -8.08 -15.76 9.83
CA VAL A 108 -6.89 -15.52 9.03
C VAL A 108 -6.37 -14.10 9.29
N THR A 109 -5.05 -13.93 9.28
CA THR A 109 -4.43 -12.61 9.36
C THR A 109 -3.45 -12.38 8.21
N SER A 110 -3.21 -11.12 7.81
CA SER A 110 -2.10 -10.73 6.94
C SER A 110 -1.17 -9.79 7.67
N CYS A 111 0.12 -10.04 7.54
CA CYS A 111 1.18 -9.16 8.02
C CYS A 111 1.80 -8.42 6.84
N HIS A 112 1.57 -7.11 6.76
CA HIS A 112 2.00 -6.25 5.66
C HIS A 112 3.30 -5.49 5.93
N GLY A 113 3.90 -5.65 7.10
CA GLY A 113 5.12 -4.95 7.48
C GLY A 113 5.57 -5.28 8.88
N VAL A 114 6.73 -4.75 9.25
CA VAL A 114 7.31 -4.91 10.58
C VAL A 114 6.64 -3.92 11.55
N TYR A 115 6.18 -4.41 12.67
CA TYR A 115 5.59 -3.60 13.73
C TYR A 115 6.54 -3.48 14.91
N GLN A 116 6.43 -2.39 15.67
CA GLN A 116 7.15 -2.28 16.94
C GLN A 116 6.81 -3.45 17.87
N VAL A 117 7.85 -4.08 18.41
CA VAL A 117 7.74 -5.22 19.32
C VAL A 117 8.01 -4.75 20.74
N SER A 118 7.08 -5.00 21.66
CA SER A 118 7.28 -4.89 23.09
C SER A 118 6.56 -6.04 23.78
N GLY A 119 6.91 -6.35 25.03
CA GLY A 119 6.30 -7.45 25.75
C GLY A 119 4.77 -7.36 25.81
N ALA A 120 4.22 -6.20 26.10
CA ALA A 120 2.77 -5.97 26.13
C ALA A 120 2.14 -6.10 24.73
N LEU A 121 2.78 -5.59 23.68
CA LEU A 121 2.28 -5.67 22.31
C LEU A 121 2.33 -7.11 21.76
N ARG A 122 3.28 -7.94 22.22
CA ARG A 122 3.30 -9.37 21.86
C ARG A 122 2.07 -10.08 22.40
N LEU A 123 1.70 -9.83 23.67
CA LEU A 123 0.51 -10.43 24.30
C LEU A 123 -0.80 -9.97 23.65
N LEU A 124 -0.83 -8.76 23.08
CA LEU A 124 -2.00 -8.21 22.38
C LEU A 124 -2.02 -8.53 20.86
N SER A 125 -1.00 -9.21 20.36
CA SER A 125 -0.97 -9.63 18.96
C SER A 125 -1.65 -11.00 18.81
N ASN A 126 -2.52 -11.10 17.82
CA ASN A 126 -3.16 -12.37 17.46
C ASN A 126 -2.92 -12.59 15.95
N TRP A 127 -2.36 -13.73 15.60
CA TRP A 127 -2.00 -14.06 14.22
C TRP A 127 -2.96 -15.05 13.57
N GLY A 128 -4.10 -15.35 14.24
CA GLY A 128 -5.12 -16.25 13.71
C GLY A 128 -4.72 -17.71 13.71
N GLU A 129 -5.50 -18.52 13.00
CA GLU A 129 -5.21 -19.94 12.74
C GLU A 129 -4.23 -20.08 11.57
N ARG A 130 -4.25 -19.12 10.67
CA ARG A 130 -3.34 -18.96 9.53
C ARG A 130 -2.93 -17.51 9.38
N THR A 131 -1.67 -17.30 9.05
CA THR A 131 -1.11 -15.97 8.80
C THR A 131 -0.52 -15.92 7.41
N LEU A 132 -0.87 -14.89 6.64
CA LEU A 132 -0.26 -14.59 5.36
C LEU A 132 0.89 -13.62 5.59
N ALA A 133 2.08 -13.99 5.16
CA ALA A 133 3.27 -13.13 5.14
C ALA A 133 3.52 -12.67 3.71
N VAL A 134 3.72 -11.36 3.50
CA VAL A 134 3.87 -10.79 2.16
C VAL A 134 5.29 -10.90 1.61
N SER A 135 6.25 -11.32 2.43
CA SER A 135 7.65 -11.57 2.04
C SER A 135 8.31 -12.56 3.00
N GLU A 136 9.47 -13.08 2.62
CA GLU A 136 10.31 -13.95 3.43
C GLU A 136 10.71 -13.26 4.75
N ASP A 137 11.13 -12.01 4.69
CA ASP A 137 11.49 -11.20 5.86
C ASP A 137 10.35 -11.10 6.87
N ILE A 138 9.12 -10.91 6.38
CA ILE A 138 7.93 -10.85 7.23
C ILE A 138 7.64 -12.21 7.84
N ARG A 139 7.81 -13.31 7.11
CA ARG A 139 7.70 -14.66 7.67
C ARG A 139 8.71 -14.85 8.81
N ASP A 140 9.99 -14.53 8.55
CA ASP A 140 11.05 -14.66 9.53
C ASP A 140 10.84 -13.78 10.75
N TYR A 141 10.35 -12.57 10.55
CA TYR A 141 9.94 -11.65 11.61
C TYR A 141 8.83 -12.26 12.48
N LEU A 142 7.79 -12.86 11.89
CA LEU A 142 6.69 -13.50 12.62
C LEU A 142 7.18 -14.68 13.45
N VAL A 143 8.05 -15.51 12.89
CA VAL A 143 8.65 -16.65 13.61
C VAL A 143 9.52 -16.15 14.77
N ARG A 144 10.47 -15.25 14.50
CA ARG A 144 11.46 -14.80 15.50
C ARG A 144 10.87 -13.92 16.59
N GLN A 145 9.96 -13.01 16.23
CA GLN A 145 9.46 -12.00 17.17
C GLN A 145 8.16 -12.40 17.88
N TYR A 146 7.35 -13.23 17.25
CA TYR A 146 6.03 -13.61 17.78
C TYR A 146 5.87 -15.09 18.03
N ASN A 147 6.89 -15.91 17.72
CA ASN A 147 6.86 -17.36 17.83
C ASN A 147 5.66 -17.99 17.09
N VAL A 148 5.28 -17.41 15.94
CA VAL A 148 4.25 -18.00 15.09
C VAL A 148 4.84 -19.29 14.48
N PRO A 149 4.18 -20.45 14.63
CA PRO A 149 4.66 -21.68 14.00
C PRO A 149 4.76 -21.52 12.49
N GLN A 150 5.86 -21.98 11.90
CA GLN A 150 6.11 -21.80 10.46
C GLN A 150 5.03 -22.49 9.61
N GLU A 151 4.49 -23.60 10.04
CA GLU A 151 3.39 -24.31 9.40
C GLU A 151 2.06 -23.55 9.42
N HIS A 152 1.93 -22.51 10.26
CA HIS A 152 0.77 -21.61 10.28
C HIS A 152 0.94 -20.40 9.36
N ILE A 153 2.13 -20.19 8.79
CA ILE A 153 2.45 -19.07 7.93
C ILE A 153 2.41 -19.53 6.46
N THR A 154 1.69 -18.81 5.63
CA THR A 154 1.72 -18.96 4.18
C THR A 154 2.35 -17.71 3.57
N LEU A 155 3.39 -17.90 2.78
CA LEU A 155 4.02 -16.81 2.04
C LEU A 155 3.15 -16.49 0.81
N THR A 156 2.72 -15.24 0.69
CA THR A 156 1.98 -14.76 -0.48
C THR A 156 2.53 -13.40 -0.88
N ILE A 157 3.14 -13.33 -2.05
CA ILE A 157 3.52 -12.03 -2.63
C ILE A 157 2.24 -11.29 -2.98
N ASN A 158 2.21 -9.98 -2.71
CA ASN A 158 1.07 -9.14 -3.09
C ASN A 158 0.88 -9.16 -4.60
N GLY A 159 -0.30 -9.57 -5.04
CA GLY A 159 -0.68 -9.53 -6.45
C GLY A 159 -0.84 -8.08 -6.94
N ILE A 160 -0.66 -7.90 -8.24
CA ILE A 160 -0.91 -6.64 -8.94
C ILE A 160 -2.07 -6.86 -9.91
N ASP A 161 -3.00 -5.92 -9.95
CA ASP A 161 -4.07 -5.87 -10.94
C ASP A 161 -3.48 -5.41 -12.28
N THR A 162 -3.21 -6.36 -13.16
CA THR A 162 -2.60 -6.11 -14.49
C THR A 162 -3.57 -5.50 -15.49
N ASP A 163 -4.87 -5.51 -15.23
CA ASP A 163 -5.85 -4.79 -16.03
C ASP A 163 -5.86 -3.30 -15.65
N LYS A 164 -5.75 -3.01 -14.34
CA LYS A 164 -5.63 -1.66 -13.81
C LYS A 164 -4.27 -1.01 -14.16
N PHE A 165 -3.18 -1.77 -14.06
CA PHE A 165 -1.82 -1.35 -14.44
C PHE A 165 -1.44 -1.99 -15.77
N SER A 166 -1.91 -1.39 -16.86
CA SER A 166 -1.79 -1.93 -18.21
C SER A 166 -1.00 -1.00 -19.11
N PRO A 167 -0.17 -1.54 -20.04
CA PRO A 167 0.51 -0.73 -21.06
C PRO A 167 -0.46 -0.05 -22.03
N ALA A 168 -1.74 -0.44 -22.04
CA ALA A 168 -2.76 0.22 -22.86
C ALA A 168 -3.19 1.58 -22.32
N LEU A 169 -2.89 1.92 -21.07
CA LEU A 169 -3.17 3.24 -20.49
C LEU A 169 -2.18 4.28 -21.04
N THR A 170 -2.71 5.44 -21.46
CA THR A 170 -1.89 6.52 -22.07
C THR A 170 -1.37 7.53 -21.06
N GLY A 171 -2.03 7.70 -19.90
CA GLY A 171 -1.72 8.72 -18.92
C GLY A 171 -1.96 10.16 -19.37
N GLU A 172 -2.69 10.36 -20.46
CA GLU A 172 -2.95 11.70 -21.02
C GLU A 172 -3.68 12.64 -20.06
N ALA A 173 -4.56 12.11 -19.21
CA ALA A 173 -5.24 12.91 -18.19
C ALA A 173 -4.25 13.55 -17.22
N VAL A 174 -3.28 12.78 -16.74
CA VAL A 174 -2.21 13.25 -15.85
C VAL A 174 -1.29 14.21 -16.58
N ARG A 175 -0.93 13.94 -17.84
CA ARG A 175 -0.09 14.86 -18.62
C ARG A 175 -0.75 16.23 -18.80
N ARG A 176 -2.06 16.27 -19.00
CA ARG A 176 -2.82 17.53 -19.08
C ARG A 176 -2.98 18.21 -17.72
N GLU A 177 -3.24 17.43 -16.66
CA GLU A 177 -3.42 17.97 -15.30
C GLU A 177 -2.18 18.74 -14.82
N PHE A 178 -0.99 18.22 -15.12
CA PHE A 178 0.30 18.78 -14.65
C PHE A 178 1.07 19.54 -15.73
N ASP A 179 0.46 19.79 -16.90
CA ASP A 179 1.08 20.50 -18.05
C ASP A 179 2.47 19.92 -18.42
N LEU A 180 2.55 18.58 -18.53
CA LEU A 180 3.83 17.88 -18.75
C LEU A 180 4.29 17.93 -20.22
N GLY A 181 3.44 18.33 -21.15
CA GLY A 181 3.73 18.30 -22.59
C GLY A 181 4.14 16.91 -23.08
N ASP A 182 4.97 16.85 -24.13
CA ASP A 182 5.50 15.61 -24.71
C ASP A 182 6.86 15.21 -24.13
N GLY A 183 7.38 15.98 -23.16
CA GLY A 183 8.67 15.73 -22.54
C GLY A 183 8.75 14.42 -21.76
N PRO A 184 9.97 13.95 -21.45
CA PRO A 184 10.16 12.77 -20.62
C PRO A 184 9.63 13.01 -19.20
N VAL A 185 9.09 11.95 -18.59
CA VAL A 185 8.54 11.99 -17.23
C VAL A 185 9.15 10.85 -16.41
N ILE A 186 9.74 11.20 -15.28
CA ILE A 186 10.12 10.25 -14.24
C ILE A 186 9.03 10.24 -13.17
N ALA A 187 8.56 9.08 -12.75
CA ALA A 187 7.62 8.95 -11.65
C ALA A 187 8.24 8.20 -10.46
N HIS A 188 7.90 8.65 -9.26
CA HIS A 188 8.19 7.99 -7.99
C HIS A 188 6.93 7.95 -7.14
N VAL A 189 6.63 6.81 -6.55
CA VAL A 189 5.46 6.62 -5.68
C VAL A 189 5.91 5.99 -4.36
N SER A 190 5.74 6.71 -3.26
CA SER A 190 6.07 6.19 -1.93
C SER A 190 5.34 6.95 -0.82
N ARG A 191 5.36 6.40 0.39
CA ARG A 191 5.12 7.23 1.57
C ARG A 191 6.32 8.16 1.76
N LEU A 192 6.03 9.44 2.03
CA LEU A 192 7.04 10.46 2.27
C LEU A 192 7.23 10.68 3.79
N ASP A 193 7.57 9.59 4.48
CA ASP A 193 7.97 9.64 5.89
C ASP A 193 9.50 9.75 6.01
N PRO A 194 10.06 10.21 7.15
CA PRO A 194 11.51 10.39 7.32
C PRO A 194 12.34 9.16 6.93
N GLU A 195 11.81 7.96 7.15
CA GLU A 195 12.48 6.69 6.90
C GLU A 195 12.40 6.24 5.44
N THR A 196 11.46 6.77 4.66
CA THR A 196 11.17 6.32 3.28
C THR A 196 11.38 7.38 2.20
N VAL A 197 11.58 8.65 2.59
CA VAL A 197 11.69 9.81 1.69
C VAL A 197 13.01 9.87 0.88
N TYR A 198 13.94 8.96 1.14
CA TYR A 198 15.32 9.03 0.62
C TYR A 198 15.37 9.15 -0.90
N THR A 199 14.72 8.23 -1.63
CA THR A 199 14.71 8.23 -3.11
C THR A 199 14.04 9.49 -3.68
N ALA A 200 12.93 9.93 -3.07
CA ALA A 200 12.26 11.15 -3.49
C ALA A 200 13.18 12.38 -3.34
N ARG A 201 13.92 12.47 -2.24
CA ARG A 201 14.89 13.55 -2.00
C ARG A 201 16.01 13.54 -3.03
N GLN A 202 16.57 12.36 -3.33
CA GLN A 202 17.61 12.22 -4.37
C GLN A 202 17.10 12.68 -5.73
N LEU A 203 15.85 12.37 -6.10
CA LEU A 203 15.28 12.83 -7.36
C LEU A 203 15.15 14.37 -7.40
N VAL A 204 14.79 15.02 -6.29
CA VAL A 204 14.77 16.48 -6.20
C VAL A 204 16.18 17.05 -6.34
N GLU A 205 17.18 16.46 -5.69
CA GLU A 205 18.59 16.90 -5.74
C GLU A 205 19.21 16.72 -7.13
N LEU A 206 18.84 15.66 -7.85
CA LEU A 206 19.33 15.36 -9.19
C LEU A 206 18.63 16.16 -10.29
N ALA A 207 17.46 16.73 -10.03
CA ALA A 207 16.64 17.42 -11.02
C ALA A 207 17.40 18.51 -11.81
N PRO A 208 18.24 19.38 -11.19
CA PRO A 208 18.98 20.38 -11.95
C PRO A 208 19.92 19.78 -13.00
N ALA A 209 20.65 18.71 -12.67
CA ALA A 209 21.53 18.05 -13.62
C ALA A 209 20.75 17.34 -14.73
N LEU A 210 19.72 16.58 -14.36
CA LEU A 210 18.86 15.89 -15.33
C LEU A 210 18.16 16.88 -16.30
N CYS A 211 17.76 18.04 -15.82
CA CYS A 211 17.11 19.06 -16.67
C CYS A 211 18.07 19.76 -17.62
N GLN A 212 19.38 19.73 -17.37
CA GLN A 212 20.41 20.19 -18.33
C GLN A 212 20.48 19.24 -19.53
N ASP A 213 20.48 17.93 -19.27
CA ASP A 213 20.56 16.91 -20.31
C ASP A 213 19.20 16.72 -21.03
N TYR A 214 18.11 16.92 -20.30
CA TYR A 214 16.72 16.73 -20.78
C TYR A 214 15.87 17.96 -20.46
N PRO A 215 15.91 19.03 -21.27
CA PRO A 215 15.25 20.31 -20.96
C PRO A 215 13.74 20.24 -20.74
N GLY A 216 13.07 19.24 -21.33
CA GLY A 216 11.62 18.99 -21.17
C GLY A 216 11.25 18.02 -20.05
N LEU A 217 12.21 17.58 -19.24
CA LEU A 217 11.97 16.58 -18.18
C LEU A 217 11.06 17.11 -17.08
N HIS A 218 10.14 16.23 -16.64
CA HIS A 218 9.38 16.39 -15.40
C HIS A 218 9.59 15.20 -14.48
N ILE A 219 9.58 15.46 -13.17
CA ILE A 219 9.68 14.45 -12.12
C ILE A 219 8.42 14.52 -11.26
N LEU A 220 7.59 13.49 -11.32
CA LEU A 220 6.37 13.36 -10.51
C LEU A 220 6.69 12.56 -9.26
N ILE A 221 6.53 13.16 -8.09
CA ILE A 221 6.67 12.51 -6.80
C ILE A 221 5.29 12.39 -6.17
N VAL A 222 4.81 11.15 -6.05
CA VAL A 222 3.45 10.82 -5.62
C VAL A 222 3.48 10.24 -4.21
N GLY A 223 2.70 10.81 -3.32
CA GLY A 223 2.55 10.33 -1.97
C GLY A 223 2.46 11.44 -0.94
N GLY A 224 2.24 11.05 0.30
CA GLY A 224 2.17 11.95 1.45
C GLY A 224 2.89 11.33 2.65
N GLY A 225 3.05 12.10 3.70
CA GLY A 225 3.74 11.68 4.93
C GLY A 225 4.36 12.84 5.65
N GLY A 226 5.01 12.55 6.77
CA GLY A 226 5.60 13.59 7.64
C GLY A 226 6.73 14.42 7.01
N ALA A 227 7.34 13.92 5.93
CA ALA A 227 8.39 14.62 5.19
C ALA A 227 7.88 15.34 3.93
N PHE A 228 6.55 15.34 3.65
CA PHE A 228 6.00 15.95 2.44
C PHE A 228 6.31 17.45 2.36
N GLU A 229 5.95 18.23 3.38
CA GLU A 229 6.13 19.69 3.37
C GLU A 229 7.60 20.12 3.23
N PRO A 230 8.56 19.55 3.98
CA PRO A 230 9.98 19.85 3.76
C PRO A 230 10.48 19.50 2.36
N LEU A 231 10.04 18.38 1.81
CA LEU A 231 10.44 17.95 0.46
C LEU A 231 9.82 18.87 -0.60
N ASN A 232 8.57 19.28 -0.44
CA ASN A 232 7.90 20.19 -1.34
C ASN A 232 8.60 21.56 -1.39
N ALA A 233 9.00 22.09 -0.24
CA ALA A 233 9.77 23.32 -0.18
C ALA A 233 11.13 23.23 -0.92
N GLN A 234 11.81 22.08 -0.84
CA GLN A 234 13.03 21.82 -1.61
C GLN A 234 12.75 21.76 -3.12
N ALA A 235 11.67 21.10 -3.53
CA ALA A 235 11.27 21.02 -4.94
C ALA A 235 10.91 22.41 -5.53
N GLU A 236 10.19 23.23 -4.77
CA GLU A 236 9.87 24.61 -5.16
C GLU A 236 11.13 25.46 -5.33
N GLU A 237 12.12 25.31 -4.45
CA GLU A 237 13.41 26.00 -4.57
C GLU A 237 14.17 25.56 -5.84
N VAL A 238 14.18 24.25 -6.15
CA VAL A 238 14.76 23.74 -7.39
C VAL A 238 14.02 24.27 -8.60
N ASN A 239 12.70 24.23 -8.62
CA ASN A 239 11.86 24.75 -9.70
C ASN A 239 12.09 26.23 -9.94
N ARG A 240 12.21 27.04 -8.88
CA ARG A 240 12.51 28.46 -8.97
C ARG A 240 13.88 28.70 -9.63
N LYS A 241 14.91 27.93 -9.29
CA LYS A 241 16.24 28.02 -9.92
C LYS A 241 16.22 27.63 -11.38
N LEU A 242 15.38 26.64 -11.75
CA LEU A 242 15.22 26.15 -13.11
C LEU A 242 14.31 27.05 -13.97
N GLY A 243 13.56 27.98 -13.34
CA GLY A 243 12.59 28.85 -14.02
C GLY A 243 11.36 28.12 -14.55
N ARG A 244 11.10 26.88 -14.12
CA ARG A 244 9.96 26.06 -14.53
C ARG A 244 9.63 24.97 -13.52
N PRO A 245 8.39 24.42 -13.50
CA PRO A 245 7.99 23.32 -12.64
C PRO A 245 8.54 21.99 -13.17
N CYS A 246 9.81 21.67 -12.85
CA CYS A 246 10.43 20.39 -13.23
C CYS A 246 10.04 19.29 -12.24
N VAL A 247 10.05 19.57 -10.94
CA VAL A 247 9.70 18.61 -9.88
C VAL A 247 8.31 18.94 -9.33
N ILE A 248 7.42 17.97 -9.37
CA ILE A 248 6.03 18.14 -8.97
C ILE A 248 5.69 17.10 -7.89
N LEU A 249 5.39 17.56 -6.68
CA LEU A 249 4.83 16.73 -5.63
C LEU A 249 3.31 16.76 -5.73
N THR A 250 2.70 15.62 -6.06
CA THR A 250 1.25 15.54 -6.30
C THR A 250 0.41 15.40 -5.03
N GLY A 251 1.06 15.10 -3.90
CA GLY A 251 0.36 14.58 -2.73
C GLY A 251 -0.10 13.13 -2.91
N PRO A 252 -0.88 12.61 -1.96
CA PRO A 252 -1.43 11.25 -2.05
C PRO A 252 -2.51 11.15 -3.13
N ARG A 253 -2.47 10.07 -3.95
CA ARG A 253 -3.36 9.85 -5.10
C ARG A 253 -3.93 8.43 -5.09
N THR A 254 -5.14 8.25 -5.60
CA THR A 254 -5.79 6.94 -5.81
C THR A 254 -5.67 6.44 -7.25
N ASP A 255 -5.37 7.33 -8.19
CA ASP A 255 -5.20 7.06 -9.63
C ASP A 255 -3.73 6.83 -10.02
N VAL A 256 -2.98 6.11 -9.16
CA VAL A 256 -1.55 5.80 -9.36
C VAL A 256 -1.30 5.13 -10.71
N ASN A 257 -2.23 4.34 -11.21
CA ASN A 257 -2.14 3.72 -12.53
C ASN A 257 -2.06 4.75 -13.66
N GLN A 258 -2.77 5.88 -13.60
CA GLN A 258 -2.70 6.96 -14.57
C GLN A 258 -1.36 7.72 -14.48
N LEU A 259 -0.86 7.91 -13.24
CA LEU A 259 0.46 8.54 -13.01
C LEU A 259 1.59 7.68 -13.55
N VAL A 260 1.55 6.37 -13.31
CA VAL A 260 2.48 5.40 -13.88
C VAL A 260 2.36 5.34 -15.41
N ALA A 261 1.15 5.37 -15.96
CA ALA A 261 0.95 5.38 -17.41
C ALA A 261 1.60 6.61 -18.08
N ALA A 262 1.56 7.78 -17.41
CA ALA A 262 2.12 9.03 -17.91
C ALA A 262 3.66 9.06 -17.93
N CYS A 263 4.35 8.21 -17.14
CA CYS A 263 5.81 8.23 -17.06
C CYS A 263 6.49 7.38 -18.14
N GLY A 264 7.72 7.79 -18.50
CA GLY A 264 8.63 7.03 -19.35
C GLY A 264 9.64 6.20 -18.54
N LEU A 265 9.86 6.57 -17.26
CA LEU A 265 10.75 5.87 -16.32
C LEU A 265 10.13 5.93 -14.92
N PHE A 266 10.11 4.80 -14.25
CA PHE A 266 9.71 4.72 -12.85
C PHE A 266 10.95 4.52 -11.96
N VAL A 267 10.99 5.19 -10.81
CA VAL A 267 12.06 5.02 -9.82
C VAL A 267 11.42 4.67 -8.49
N GLY A 268 11.72 3.52 -7.92
CA GLY A 268 11.16 3.10 -6.64
C GLY A 268 11.32 1.61 -6.38
N VAL A 269 10.65 1.12 -5.35
CA VAL A 269 10.73 -0.29 -4.90
C VAL A 269 9.35 -0.82 -4.51
N SER A 270 9.31 -2.08 -4.09
CA SER A 270 8.15 -2.74 -3.51
C SER A 270 6.95 -2.75 -4.47
N ARG A 271 5.73 -2.66 -3.94
CA ARG A 271 4.49 -2.74 -4.72
C ARG A 271 4.45 -1.75 -5.90
N ALA A 272 4.87 -0.50 -5.69
CA ALA A 272 4.82 0.53 -6.73
C ALA A 272 5.75 0.21 -7.92
N ALA A 273 6.90 -0.42 -7.67
CA ALA A 273 7.77 -0.91 -8.74
C ALA A 273 7.10 -2.05 -9.54
N LEU A 274 6.43 -2.98 -8.86
CA LEU A 274 5.67 -4.05 -9.52
C LEU A 274 4.50 -3.52 -10.36
N GLU A 275 3.81 -2.49 -9.87
CA GLU A 275 2.75 -1.79 -10.60
C GLU A 275 3.28 -1.12 -11.87
N ALA A 276 4.46 -0.50 -11.79
CA ALA A 276 5.12 0.08 -12.95
C ALA A 276 5.60 -0.98 -13.96
N MET A 277 6.13 -2.11 -13.49
CA MET A 277 6.51 -3.25 -14.32
C MET A 277 5.30 -3.86 -15.03
N ALA A 278 4.15 -3.98 -14.34
CA ALA A 278 2.89 -4.45 -14.92
C ALA A 278 2.42 -3.53 -16.05
N ALA A 279 2.63 -2.22 -15.91
CA ALA A 279 2.38 -1.22 -16.97
C ALA A 279 3.50 -1.16 -18.04
N CYS A 280 4.42 -2.13 -18.07
CA CYS A 280 5.56 -2.21 -18.99
C CYS A 280 6.45 -0.95 -18.97
N LYS A 281 6.61 -0.31 -17.82
CA LYS A 281 7.52 0.82 -17.68
C LYS A 281 8.93 0.36 -17.30
N PRO A 282 10.00 0.96 -17.85
CA PRO A 282 11.34 0.79 -17.30
C PRO A 282 11.36 1.21 -15.82
N VAL A 283 12.03 0.40 -14.97
CA VAL A 283 12.06 0.63 -13.52
C VAL A 283 13.49 0.68 -13.02
N VAL A 284 13.85 1.75 -12.35
CA VAL A 284 15.06 1.85 -11.53
C VAL A 284 14.70 1.49 -10.11
N LEU A 285 15.26 0.40 -9.60
CA LEU A 285 15.05 -0.04 -8.23
C LEU A 285 15.90 0.80 -7.27
N SER A 286 15.23 1.64 -6.49
CA SER A 286 15.84 2.51 -5.47
C SER A 286 14.90 2.72 -4.31
N GLY A 287 15.40 2.50 -3.09
CA GLY A 287 14.64 2.64 -1.84
C GLY A 287 15.55 2.90 -0.65
N ALA A 288 14.98 2.89 0.56
CA ALA A 288 15.70 3.13 1.81
C ALA A 288 16.82 2.10 2.07
N GLN A 289 16.74 0.91 1.49
CA GLN A 289 17.72 -0.17 1.63
C GLN A 289 18.87 -0.07 0.61
N GLY A 290 18.79 0.86 -0.35
CA GLY A 290 19.78 1.05 -1.39
C GLY A 290 19.18 1.14 -2.80
N HIS A 291 20.02 0.91 -3.80
CA HIS A 291 19.61 0.87 -5.19
C HIS A 291 20.30 -0.26 -5.94
N THR A 292 19.57 -0.88 -6.87
CA THR A 292 20.09 -1.97 -7.72
C THR A 292 20.31 -1.49 -9.17
N GLY A 293 19.78 -0.32 -9.52
CA GLY A 293 19.83 0.25 -10.87
C GLY A 293 18.61 -0.09 -11.72
N LEU A 294 18.76 0.02 -13.03
CA LEU A 294 17.70 -0.33 -13.98
C LEU A 294 17.42 -1.83 -13.90
N PHE A 295 16.17 -2.18 -13.59
CA PHE A 295 15.79 -3.58 -13.48
C PHE A 295 15.86 -4.27 -14.85
N CYS A 296 16.51 -5.41 -14.86
CA CYS A 296 16.50 -6.38 -15.95
C CYS A 296 16.40 -7.80 -15.37
N PRO A 297 15.98 -8.81 -16.15
CA PRO A 297 15.78 -10.18 -15.65
C PRO A 297 17.00 -10.76 -14.92
N GLU A 298 18.21 -10.38 -15.32
CA GLU A 298 19.47 -10.84 -14.72
C GLU A 298 19.70 -10.30 -13.30
N LEU A 299 18.96 -9.25 -12.91
CA LEU A 299 19.03 -8.66 -11.57
C LEU A 299 17.91 -9.18 -10.64
N LEU A 300 17.12 -10.17 -11.07
CA LEU A 300 15.97 -10.63 -10.29
C LEU A 300 16.38 -11.10 -8.89
N ASP A 301 17.42 -11.92 -8.79
CA ASP A 301 17.89 -12.44 -7.48
C ASP A 301 18.32 -11.32 -6.53
N LYS A 302 19.01 -10.27 -7.06
CA LYS A 302 19.41 -9.11 -6.27
C LYS A 302 18.26 -8.16 -5.93
N ALA A 303 17.16 -8.25 -6.65
CA ALA A 303 15.99 -7.39 -6.45
C ALA A 303 15.01 -7.98 -5.42
N VAL A 304 15.13 -9.28 -5.16
CA VAL A 304 14.28 -10.02 -4.22
C VAL A 304 14.94 -10.12 -2.83
N ASP A 305 16.27 -10.15 -2.75
CA ASP A 305 17.06 -10.09 -1.51
C ASP A 305 17.04 -8.67 -0.90
#